data_f866f647e4d50a31e0e466cf453eba9b
#
_entry.id   f866f647e4d50a31e0e466cf453eba9b
#
_cell.length_a   1.000
_cell.length_b   1.000
_cell.length_c   1.000
_cell.angle_alpha   90.00
_cell.angle_beta   90.00
_cell.angle_gamma   90.00
#
_symmetry.space_group_name_H-M   'P 1'
#
loop_
_entity.id
_entity.type
_entity.pdbx_description
1 polymer ?
#
loop_
_entity_poly.entity_id
_entity_poly.type
_entity_poly.pdbx_seq_one_letter_code
_entity_poly.pdbx_strand_id
1 'polypeptide(L)'
;MTNLVLFGDSITAGMTDGYPSPIFSNEIRKYFPNIEILNRGVPGDRTDLALSRIQADVIQSNPDIVTIFFGTNDVTDEGPDYQTFISNIKEMVTLIEIKKCILITPGITGTNLQTLYPNQKLSQYAQGIVALAKELNVTYYDWHSVAITYKSSDLLQSDNIHYSKKAYELLVQGLVPLIEAKDKISIENKEKDLLENQ
;
A
#
# COMPACT_ATOMS: atom_id res chain seq x y z
N MET A 1 15.50 -6.14 -14.67
CA MET A 1 14.17 -6.56 -14.14
C MET A 1 13.79 -5.55 -13.08
N THR A 2 12.54 -5.12 -13.06
CA THR A 2 12.03 -4.16 -12.06
C THR A 2 11.66 -4.88 -10.78
N ASN A 3 12.06 -4.33 -9.63
CA ASN A 3 11.78 -4.84 -8.29
C ASN A 3 10.68 -4.00 -7.63
N LEU A 4 9.49 -4.59 -7.42
CA LEU A 4 8.34 -3.99 -6.75
C LEU A 4 8.23 -4.54 -5.32
N VAL A 5 8.31 -3.66 -4.34
CA VAL A 5 8.04 -4.01 -2.93
C VAL A 5 6.62 -3.57 -2.55
N LEU A 6 5.84 -4.49 -2.00
CA LEU A 6 4.54 -4.21 -1.40
C LEU A 6 4.74 -4.08 0.11
N PHE A 7 4.68 -2.85 0.64
CA PHE A 7 4.91 -2.54 2.05
C PHE A 7 3.61 -2.14 2.73
N GLY A 8 3.22 -2.87 3.78
CA GLY A 8 1.93 -2.66 4.43
C GLY A 8 1.62 -3.65 5.54
N ASP A 9 0.36 -3.71 5.90
CA ASP A 9 -0.22 -4.53 6.97
C ASP A 9 -0.77 -5.88 6.47
N SER A 10 -1.79 -6.42 7.17
CA SER A 10 -2.47 -7.68 6.83
C SER A 10 -3.14 -7.66 5.45
N ILE A 11 -3.61 -6.48 4.99
CA ILE A 11 -4.20 -6.35 3.65
C ILE A 11 -3.11 -6.57 2.60
N THR A 12 -1.93 -6.01 2.80
CA THR A 12 -0.78 -6.24 1.92
C THR A 12 -0.29 -7.67 1.99
N ALA A 13 -0.26 -8.28 3.20
CA ALA A 13 0.07 -9.70 3.38
C ALA A 13 -0.91 -10.65 2.66
N GLY A 14 -2.08 -10.16 2.26
CA GLY A 14 -3.10 -10.95 1.58
C GLY A 14 -3.85 -11.91 2.51
N MET A 15 -4.17 -11.46 3.72
CA MET A 15 -4.87 -12.32 4.69
C MET A 15 -6.16 -12.90 4.09
N THR A 16 -6.24 -14.23 4.07
CA THR A 16 -7.36 -15.00 3.54
C THR A 16 -7.64 -16.14 4.50
N ASP A 17 -8.86 -16.24 4.99
CA ASP A 17 -9.28 -17.29 5.95
C ASP A 17 -8.33 -17.40 7.17
N GLY A 18 -7.84 -16.27 7.66
CA GLY A 18 -6.96 -16.17 8.84
C GLY A 18 -5.46 -16.38 8.57
N TYR A 19 -5.03 -16.57 7.32
CA TYR A 19 -3.62 -16.77 6.96
C TYR A 19 -3.14 -15.84 5.85
N PRO A 20 -1.86 -15.41 5.87
CA PRO A 20 -1.26 -14.72 4.74
C PRO A 20 -1.32 -15.58 3.47
N SER A 21 -1.66 -14.95 2.35
CA SER A 21 -1.73 -15.61 1.05
C SER A 21 -1.12 -14.74 -0.05
N PRO A 22 -0.71 -15.31 -1.19
CA PRO A 22 -0.13 -14.54 -2.27
C PRO A 22 -1.18 -13.80 -3.13
N ILE A 23 -2.43 -13.65 -2.67
CA ILE A 23 -3.54 -13.12 -3.47
C ILE A 23 -3.20 -11.75 -4.07
N PHE A 24 -2.71 -10.79 -3.28
CA PHE A 24 -2.37 -9.45 -3.75
C PHE A 24 -1.24 -9.48 -4.78
N SER A 25 -0.15 -10.20 -4.48
CA SER A 25 0.98 -10.36 -5.41
C SER A 25 0.57 -11.08 -6.70
N ASN A 26 -0.29 -12.09 -6.58
CA ASN A 26 -0.75 -12.86 -7.75
C ASN A 26 -1.68 -12.04 -8.64
N GLU A 27 -2.53 -11.18 -8.07
CA GLU A 27 -3.35 -10.25 -8.86
C GLU A 27 -2.46 -9.28 -9.66
N ILE A 28 -1.39 -8.74 -9.05
CA ILE A 28 -0.43 -7.87 -9.75
C ILE A 28 0.32 -8.63 -10.85
N ARG A 29 0.76 -9.86 -10.60
CA ARG A 29 1.49 -10.69 -11.60
C ARG A 29 0.70 -10.97 -12.86
N LYS A 30 -0.63 -10.93 -12.83
CA LYS A 30 -1.46 -11.08 -14.03
C LYS A 30 -1.18 -9.99 -15.07
N TYR A 31 -0.84 -8.78 -14.62
CA TYR A 31 -0.55 -7.63 -15.46
C TYR A 31 0.95 -7.44 -15.71
N PHE A 32 1.77 -7.86 -14.76
CA PHE A 32 3.22 -7.65 -14.76
C PHE A 32 3.99 -8.96 -14.53
N PRO A 33 3.96 -9.91 -15.48
CA PRO A 33 4.58 -11.22 -15.30
C PRO A 33 6.11 -11.18 -15.17
N ASN A 34 6.75 -10.10 -15.63
CA ASN A 34 8.21 -9.94 -15.65
C ASN A 34 8.74 -9.02 -14.53
N ILE A 35 7.89 -8.57 -13.60
CA ILE A 35 8.31 -7.78 -12.43
C ILE A 35 8.59 -8.74 -11.26
N GLU A 36 9.72 -8.54 -10.58
CA GLU A 36 9.95 -9.19 -9.29
C GLU A 36 9.08 -8.51 -8.22
N ILE A 37 8.29 -9.30 -7.48
CA ILE A 37 7.40 -8.77 -6.44
C ILE A 37 7.80 -9.34 -5.09
N LEU A 38 8.22 -8.46 -4.18
CA LEU A 38 8.48 -8.76 -2.79
C LEU A 38 7.33 -8.26 -1.92
N ASN A 39 6.54 -9.18 -1.35
CA ASN A 39 5.48 -8.82 -0.42
C ASN A 39 6.06 -8.72 1.00
N ARG A 40 5.99 -7.52 1.58
CA ARG A 40 6.44 -7.15 2.92
C ARG A 40 5.26 -6.70 3.79
N GLY A 41 4.09 -7.26 3.56
CA GLY A 41 2.93 -7.10 4.44
C GLY A 41 3.11 -7.88 5.74
N VAL A 42 2.81 -7.24 6.87
CA VAL A 42 2.85 -7.85 8.21
C VAL A 42 1.49 -7.67 8.88
N PRO A 43 0.78 -8.76 9.21
CA PRO A 43 -0.52 -8.66 9.88
C PRO A 43 -0.47 -7.87 11.19
N GLY A 44 -1.43 -6.97 11.38
CA GLY A 44 -1.51 -6.12 12.57
C GLY A 44 -0.55 -4.92 12.57
N ASP A 45 0.26 -4.75 11.54
CA ASP A 45 1.26 -3.70 11.50
C ASP A 45 0.62 -2.30 11.37
N ARG A 46 1.30 -1.33 11.96
CA ARG A 46 0.98 0.11 11.95
C ARG A 46 2.19 0.89 11.48
N THR A 47 1.99 2.14 11.14
CA THR A 47 3.08 2.98 10.60
C THR A 47 4.27 3.14 11.56
N ASP A 48 4.03 3.19 12.88
CA ASP A 48 5.10 3.25 13.89
C ASP A 48 5.95 1.97 13.96
N LEU A 49 5.30 0.80 13.87
CA LEU A 49 5.98 -0.48 13.82
C LEU A 49 6.71 -0.70 12.49
N ALA A 50 6.06 -0.34 11.39
CA ALA A 50 6.60 -0.47 10.04
C ALA A 50 7.89 0.33 9.84
N LEU A 51 8.02 1.52 10.43
CA LEU A 51 9.25 2.31 10.38
C LEU A 51 10.44 1.57 10.98
N SER A 52 10.24 0.76 12.01
CA SER A 52 11.34 0.00 12.63
C SER A 52 11.94 -1.08 11.74
N ARG A 53 11.17 -1.56 10.74
CA ARG A 53 11.59 -2.61 9.81
C ARG A 53 11.84 -2.13 8.37
N ILE A 54 11.59 -0.85 8.05
CA ILE A 54 11.69 -0.32 6.68
C ILE A 54 13.07 -0.52 6.06
N GLN A 55 14.14 -0.39 6.86
CA GLN A 55 15.50 -0.56 6.39
C GLN A 55 15.74 -1.99 5.88
N ALA A 56 15.36 -3.00 6.68
CA ALA A 56 15.59 -4.41 6.34
C ALA A 56 14.63 -4.92 5.26
N ASP A 57 13.35 -4.54 5.36
CA ASP A 57 12.29 -5.09 4.52
C ASP A 57 12.16 -4.40 3.16
N VAL A 58 12.51 -3.12 3.10
CA VAL A 58 12.31 -2.32 1.89
C VAL A 58 13.64 -1.85 1.31
N ILE A 59 14.40 -1.05 2.05
CA ILE A 59 15.56 -0.33 1.49
C ILE A 59 16.66 -1.29 1.07
N GLN A 60 16.97 -2.30 1.88
CA GLN A 60 18.00 -3.31 1.56
C GLN A 60 17.65 -4.18 0.35
N SER A 61 16.39 -4.25 -0.06
CA SER A 61 15.99 -4.96 -1.27
C SER A 61 16.26 -4.17 -2.56
N ASN A 62 16.73 -2.92 -2.43
CA ASN A 62 16.98 -2.00 -3.55
C ASN A 62 15.78 -1.90 -4.52
N PRO A 63 14.61 -1.44 -4.05
CA PRO A 63 13.40 -1.42 -4.86
C PRO A 63 13.45 -0.35 -5.95
N ASP A 64 12.81 -0.65 -7.07
CA ASP A 64 12.49 0.33 -8.11
C ASP A 64 11.16 1.02 -7.83
N ILE A 65 10.20 0.26 -7.28
CA ILE A 65 8.85 0.72 -6.97
C ILE A 65 8.46 0.18 -5.58
N VAL A 66 7.83 1.02 -4.77
CA VAL A 66 7.29 0.62 -3.47
C VAL A 66 5.87 1.11 -3.33
N THR A 67 4.92 0.19 -3.08
CA THR A 67 3.60 0.59 -2.58
C THR A 67 3.64 0.70 -1.07
N ILE A 68 3.08 1.79 -0.51
CA ILE A 68 2.94 2.02 0.93
C ILE A 68 1.46 2.00 1.25
N PHE A 69 1.00 0.97 1.97
CA PHE A 69 -0.41 0.73 2.22
C PHE A 69 -0.66 0.43 3.70
N PHE A 70 -0.95 1.47 4.48
CA PHE A 70 -1.22 1.46 5.92
C PHE A 70 -2.45 2.31 6.24
N GLY A 71 -2.85 2.28 7.50
CA GLY A 71 -3.92 3.09 8.04
C GLY A 71 -5.03 2.27 8.70
N THR A 72 -5.24 1.01 8.29
CA THR A 72 -6.30 0.18 8.86
C THR A 72 -6.09 -0.08 10.35
N ASN A 73 -4.88 -0.42 10.77
CA ASN A 73 -4.56 -0.63 12.19
C ASN A 73 -4.22 0.67 12.92
N ASP A 74 -3.76 1.68 12.20
CA ASP A 74 -3.39 2.99 12.77
C ASP A 74 -4.59 3.76 13.35
N VAL A 75 -5.82 3.48 12.87
CA VAL A 75 -7.03 4.13 13.39
C VAL A 75 -7.52 3.57 14.72
N THR A 76 -6.95 2.46 15.19
CA THR A 76 -7.30 1.83 16.48
C THR A 76 -6.77 2.65 17.67
N ASP A 77 -7.25 2.36 18.87
CA ASP A 77 -6.79 3.04 20.08
C ASP A 77 -5.32 2.74 20.43
N GLU A 78 -4.76 1.66 19.88
CA GLU A 78 -3.34 1.32 20.00
C GLU A 78 -2.47 1.98 18.94
N GLY A 79 -3.09 2.58 17.91
CA GLY A 79 -2.39 3.23 16.81
C GLY A 79 -1.83 4.60 17.18
N PRO A 80 -0.93 5.14 16.35
CA PRO A 80 -0.46 6.51 16.51
C PRO A 80 -1.61 7.50 16.30
N ASP A 81 -1.51 8.68 16.90
CA ASP A 81 -2.45 9.75 16.56
C ASP A 81 -2.32 10.18 15.09
N TYR A 82 -3.31 10.92 14.60
CA TYR A 82 -3.37 11.34 13.20
C TYR A 82 -2.12 12.10 12.73
N GLN A 83 -1.57 12.99 13.55
CA GLN A 83 -0.39 13.80 13.16
C GLN A 83 0.85 12.89 13.07
N THR A 84 1.01 12.00 14.02
CA THR A 84 2.08 11.00 14.04
C THR A 84 1.95 10.04 12.85
N PHE A 85 0.74 9.58 12.53
CA PHE A 85 0.49 8.75 11.35
C PHE A 85 0.95 9.44 10.05
N ILE A 86 0.56 10.69 9.82
CA ILE A 86 0.97 11.45 8.63
C ILE A 86 2.49 11.68 8.61
N SER A 87 3.09 11.98 9.78
CA SER A 87 4.54 12.12 9.90
C SER A 87 5.28 10.82 9.56
N ASN A 88 4.77 9.67 10.02
CA ASN A 88 5.34 8.36 9.73
C ASN A 88 5.29 8.04 8.22
N ILE A 89 4.16 8.29 7.54
CA ILE A 89 4.06 8.12 6.08
C ILE A 89 5.05 9.04 5.36
N LYS A 90 5.18 10.30 5.79
CA LYS A 90 6.14 11.26 5.22
C LYS A 90 7.58 10.77 5.38
N GLU A 91 7.92 10.23 6.54
CA GLU A 91 9.24 9.66 6.82
C GLU A 91 9.51 8.44 5.93
N MET A 92 8.55 7.49 5.80
CA MET A 92 8.70 6.34 4.89
C MET A 92 8.99 6.78 3.46
N VAL A 93 8.22 7.75 2.94
CA VAL A 93 8.41 8.28 1.57
C VAL A 93 9.79 8.90 1.42
N THR A 94 10.28 9.60 2.43
CA THR A 94 11.60 10.24 2.41
C THR A 94 12.72 9.20 2.41
N LEU A 95 12.61 8.17 3.25
CA LEU A 95 13.61 7.09 3.35
C LEU A 95 13.68 6.23 2.09
N ILE A 96 12.54 5.99 1.43
CA ILE A 96 12.43 5.16 0.22
C ILE A 96 12.80 5.95 -1.05
N GLU A 97 12.68 7.25 -1.05
CA GLU A 97 12.71 8.19 -2.18
C GLU A 97 11.32 8.37 -2.85
N ILE A 98 10.89 9.61 -2.93
CA ILE A 98 9.58 10.05 -3.48
C ILE A 98 9.25 9.41 -4.82
N LYS A 99 10.22 9.38 -5.75
CA LYS A 99 10.02 8.87 -7.12
C LYS A 99 9.68 7.38 -7.19
N LYS A 100 10.05 6.61 -6.17
CA LYS A 100 9.79 5.16 -6.10
C LYS A 100 8.43 4.82 -5.48
N CYS A 101 7.85 5.74 -4.70
CA CYS A 101 6.67 5.47 -3.88
C CYS A 101 5.35 5.57 -4.66
N ILE A 102 4.41 4.69 -4.30
CA ILE A 102 2.98 4.78 -4.59
C ILE A 102 2.26 4.68 -3.25
N LEU A 103 1.64 5.76 -2.78
CA LEU A 103 0.81 5.75 -1.58
C LEU A 103 -0.57 5.17 -1.90
N ILE A 104 -1.07 4.28 -1.04
CA ILE A 104 -2.43 3.74 -1.15
C ILE A 104 -3.20 4.14 0.10
N THR A 105 -4.37 4.76 -0.07
CA THR A 105 -5.22 5.12 1.06
C THR A 105 -5.88 3.88 1.67
N PRO A 106 -6.10 3.81 3.02
CA PRO A 106 -6.84 2.72 3.63
C PRO A 106 -8.26 2.64 3.08
N GLY A 107 -8.82 1.44 3.01
CA GLY A 107 -10.18 1.20 2.52
C GLY A 107 -11.24 1.41 3.60
N ILE A 108 -12.14 0.45 3.69
CA ILE A 108 -13.27 0.44 4.64
C ILE A 108 -13.26 -0.82 5.49
N THR A 109 -13.97 -0.79 6.60
CA THR A 109 -14.29 -1.94 7.45
C THR A 109 -15.79 -2.14 7.57
N GLY A 110 -16.20 -3.32 8.02
CA GLY A 110 -17.61 -3.63 8.23
C GLY A 110 -18.27 -2.81 9.34
N THR A 111 -19.59 -2.68 9.28
CA THR A 111 -20.36 -1.85 10.23
C THR A 111 -20.29 -2.36 11.67
N ASN A 112 -20.01 -3.63 11.87
CA ASN A 112 -19.85 -4.26 13.19
C ASN A 112 -18.47 -3.98 13.83
N LEU A 113 -17.52 -3.42 13.10
CA LEU A 113 -16.18 -3.11 13.58
C LEU A 113 -15.94 -1.63 13.87
N GLN A 114 -16.97 -0.79 13.82
CA GLN A 114 -16.84 0.66 13.93
C GLN A 114 -16.29 1.16 15.27
N THR A 115 -16.36 0.36 16.33
CA THR A 115 -15.75 0.68 17.63
C THR A 115 -14.22 0.55 17.58
N LEU A 116 -13.70 -0.47 16.88
CA LEU A 116 -12.25 -0.72 16.78
C LEU A 116 -11.60 -0.05 15.56
N TYR A 117 -12.30 -0.08 14.42
CA TYR A 117 -11.83 0.41 13.13
C TYR A 117 -12.85 1.38 12.53
N PRO A 118 -12.98 2.61 13.07
CA PRO A 118 -14.02 3.56 12.64
C PRO A 118 -13.81 4.02 11.20
N ASN A 119 -14.77 3.80 10.31
CA ASN A 119 -14.73 4.28 8.94
C ASN A 119 -14.58 5.81 8.84
N GLN A 120 -15.06 6.55 9.82
CA GLN A 120 -14.83 7.99 9.89
C GLN A 120 -13.36 8.35 10.06
N LYS A 121 -12.62 7.62 10.93
CA LYS A 121 -11.17 7.79 11.08
C LYS A 121 -10.45 7.31 9.80
N LEU A 122 -10.83 6.18 9.21
CA LEU A 122 -10.27 5.69 7.94
C LEU A 122 -10.41 6.74 6.83
N SER A 123 -11.57 7.38 6.72
CA SER A 123 -11.80 8.49 5.77
C SER A 123 -10.88 9.69 6.05
N GLN A 124 -10.71 10.08 7.30
CA GLN A 124 -9.79 11.15 7.69
C GLN A 124 -8.33 10.82 7.34
N TYR A 125 -7.89 9.60 7.63
CA TYR A 125 -6.53 9.14 7.34
C TYR A 125 -6.29 9.06 5.83
N ALA A 126 -7.27 8.59 5.07
CA ALA A 126 -7.22 8.56 3.60
C ALA A 126 -7.07 9.98 3.01
N GLN A 127 -7.88 10.94 3.47
CA GLN A 127 -7.77 12.34 3.06
C GLN A 127 -6.39 12.93 3.41
N GLY A 128 -5.84 12.59 4.57
CA GLY A 128 -4.50 12.99 4.98
C GLY A 128 -3.41 12.46 4.06
N ILE A 129 -3.48 11.19 3.67
CA ILE A 129 -2.55 10.61 2.69
C ILE A 129 -2.65 11.33 1.34
N VAL A 130 -3.88 11.60 0.84
CA VAL A 130 -4.08 12.34 -0.42
C VAL A 130 -3.49 13.76 -0.33
N ALA A 131 -3.70 14.47 0.79
CA ALA A 131 -3.14 15.79 1.00
C ALA A 131 -1.61 15.76 1.02
N LEU A 132 -1.01 14.83 1.77
CA LEU A 132 0.43 14.61 1.83
C LEU A 132 1.02 14.25 0.47
N ALA A 133 0.36 13.37 -0.28
CA ALA A 133 0.81 12.97 -1.62
C ALA A 133 0.87 14.17 -2.57
N LYS A 134 -0.12 15.05 -2.52
CA LYS A 134 -0.13 16.30 -3.31
C LYS A 134 0.95 17.27 -2.86
N GLU A 135 1.14 17.46 -1.55
CA GLU A 135 2.20 18.31 -0.98
C GLU A 135 3.59 17.88 -1.45
N LEU A 136 3.87 16.56 -1.40
CA LEU A 136 5.17 16.00 -1.73
C LEU A 136 5.34 15.64 -3.21
N ASN A 137 4.30 15.79 -4.03
CA ASN A 137 4.26 15.32 -5.43
C ASN A 137 4.56 13.82 -5.55
N VAL A 138 3.99 13.00 -4.66
CA VAL A 138 4.09 11.54 -4.67
C VAL A 138 2.93 10.95 -5.44
N THR A 139 3.18 9.91 -6.22
CA THR A 139 2.13 9.11 -6.85
C THR A 139 1.25 8.46 -5.78
N TYR A 140 -0.08 8.52 -5.93
CA TYR A 140 -1.00 7.88 -5.00
C TYR A 140 -2.20 7.25 -5.69
N TYR A 141 -2.81 6.27 -5.03
CA TYR A 141 -4.09 5.69 -5.37
C TYR A 141 -5.09 5.90 -4.23
N ASP A 142 -6.15 6.64 -4.48
CA ASP A 142 -7.22 6.87 -3.52
C ASP A 142 -8.19 5.68 -3.54
N TRP A 143 -7.75 4.57 -2.92
CA TRP A 143 -8.55 3.36 -2.77
C TRP A 143 -9.79 3.59 -1.90
N HIS A 144 -9.70 4.47 -0.88
CA HIS A 144 -10.84 4.79 -0.03
C HIS A 144 -12.04 5.28 -0.82
N SER A 145 -11.80 6.26 -1.71
CA SER A 145 -12.85 6.82 -2.57
C SER A 145 -13.49 5.80 -3.50
N VAL A 146 -12.77 4.77 -3.91
CA VAL A 146 -13.33 3.65 -4.66
C VAL A 146 -14.10 2.72 -3.74
N ALA A 147 -13.51 2.31 -2.60
CA ALA A 147 -14.10 1.34 -1.70
C ALA A 147 -15.46 1.78 -1.14
N ILE A 148 -15.65 3.06 -0.82
CA ILE A 148 -16.94 3.58 -0.31
C ILE A 148 -18.08 3.51 -1.34
N THR A 149 -17.80 3.30 -2.61
CA THR A 149 -18.84 3.15 -3.65
C THR A 149 -19.43 1.74 -3.69
N TYR A 150 -18.84 0.79 -2.99
CA TYR A 150 -19.28 -0.60 -2.91
C TYR A 150 -19.91 -0.93 -1.55
N LYS A 151 -20.73 -1.98 -1.50
CA LYS A 151 -21.15 -2.55 -0.21
C LYS A 151 -19.95 -3.22 0.45
N SER A 152 -19.83 -3.07 1.77
CA SER A 152 -18.76 -3.74 2.54
C SER A 152 -18.77 -5.26 2.35
N SER A 153 -19.96 -5.88 2.24
CA SER A 153 -20.12 -7.31 1.97
C SER A 153 -19.55 -7.77 0.63
N ASP A 154 -19.35 -6.87 -0.34
CA ASP A 154 -18.75 -7.18 -1.63
C ASP A 154 -17.22 -7.15 -1.57
N LEU A 155 -16.67 -6.32 -0.69
CA LEU A 155 -15.24 -6.06 -0.59
C LEU A 155 -14.54 -6.80 0.53
N LEU A 156 -15.27 -7.19 1.59
CA LEU A 156 -14.70 -7.76 2.79
C LEU A 156 -15.02 -9.24 2.93
N GLN A 157 -14.14 -9.97 3.59
CA GLN A 157 -14.38 -11.33 4.05
C GLN A 157 -15.36 -11.33 5.24
N SER A 158 -15.71 -12.50 5.73
CA SER A 158 -16.65 -12.67 6.86
C SER A 158 -16.19 -12.01 8.17
N ASP A 159 -14.90 -11.75 8.31
CA ASP A 159 -14.32 -11.02 9.45
C ASP A 159 -14.55 -9.50 9.38
N ASN A 160 -15.05 -8.98 8.26
CA ASN A 160 -15.38 -7.58 8.05
C ASN A 160 -14.18 -6.59 8.08
N ILE A 161 -12.98 -7.09 7.90
CA ILE A 161 -11.74 -6.28 7.83
C ILE A 161 -10.86 -6.67 6.64
N HIS A 162 -10.61 -7.97 6.43
CA HIS A 162 -9.76 -8.43 5.34
C HIS A 162 -10.51 -8.44 4.00
N TYR A 163 -9.77 -8.24 2.93
CA TYR A 163 -10.35 -8.05 1.60
C TYR A 163 -10.76 -9.35 0.94
N SER A 164 -11.91 -9.32 0.28
CA SER A 164 -12.35 -10.37 -0.63
C SER A 164 -11.48 -10.39 -1.90
N LYS A 165 -11.58 -11.48 -2.66
CA LYS A 165 -10.94 -11.55 -3.99
C LYS A 165 -11.35 -10.38 -4.87
N LYS A 166 -12.63 -10.00 -4.89
CA LYS A 166 -13.16 -8.85 -5.65
C LYS A 166 -12.46 -7.54 -5.26
N ALA A 167 -12.22 -7.32 -3.97
CA ALA A 167 -11.53 -6.12 -3.50
C ALA A 167 -10.09 -6.07 -4.03
N TYR A 168 -9.35 -7.19 -4.01
CA TYR A 168 -8.00 -7.24 -4.58
C TYR A 168 -7.99 -7.02 -6.09
N GLU A 169 -8.96 -7.57 -6.83
CA GLU A 169 -9.11 -7.33 -8.27
C GLU A 169 -9.30 -5.84 -8.58
N LEU A 170 -10.21 -5.16 -7.86
CA LEU A 170 -10.47 -3.73 -8.01
C LEU A 170 -9.26 -2.87 -7.58
N LEU A 171 -8.63 -3.20 -6.45
CA LEU A 171 -7.46 -2.52 -5.95
C LEU A 171 -6.32 -2.56 -6.99
N VAL A 172 -6.05 -3.74 -7.53
CA VAL A 172 -4.98 -3.92 -8.54
C VAL A 172 -5.31 -3.22 -9.85
N GLN A 173 -6.56 -3.27 -10.32
CA GLN A 173 -6.97 -2.54 -11.52
C GLN A 173 -6.64 -1.04 -11.42
N GLY A 174 -6.84 -0.42 -10.25
CA GLY A 174 -6.47 0.97 -10.03
C GLY A 174 -4.96 1.21 -9.90
N LEU A 175 -4.20 0.21 -9.44
CA LEU A 175 -2.74 0.30 -9.31
C LEU A 175 -2.00 0.08 -10.65
N VAL A 176 -2.57 -0.69 -11.58
CA VAL A 176 -1.93 -1.04 -12.86
C VAL A 176 -1.36 0.17 -13.59
N PRO A 177 -2.11 1.25 -13.89
CA PRO A 177 -1.56 2.39 -14.63
C PRO A 177 -0.44 3.10 -13.87
N LEU A 178 -0.47 3.08 -12.54
CA LEU A 178 0.54 3.73 -11.70
C LEU A 178 1.85 2.93 -11.65
N ILE A 179 1.74 1.61 -11.53
CA ILE A 179 2.89 0.71 -11.59
C ILE A 179 3.52 0.75 -12.99
N GLU A 180 2.71 0.69 -14.05
CA GLU A 180 3.19 0.76 -15.44
C GLU A 180 3.97 2.04 -15.72
N ALA A 181 3.48 3.19 -15.25
CA ALA A 181 4.17 4.47 -15.42
C ALA A 181 5.53 4.48 -14.72
N LYS A 182 5.63 3.92 -13.51
CA LYS A 182 6.90 3.84 -12.77
C LYS A 182 7.86 2.80 -13.34
N ASP A 183 7.35 1.67 -13.82
CA ASP A 183 8.15 0.61 -14.45
C ASP A 183 8.86 1.14 -15.70
N LYS A 184 8.17 1.87 -16.56
CA LYS A 184 8.76 2.53 -17.73
C LYS A 184 9.92 3.45 -17.35
N ILE A 185 9.73 4.30 -16.33
CA ILE A 185 10.76 5.22 -15.84
C ILE A 185 11.96 4.44 -15.28
N SER A 186 11.73 3.37 -14.53
CA SER A 186 12.79 2.53 -13.99
C SER A 186 13.64 1.88 -15.09
N ILE A 187 12.99 1.36 -16.13
CA ILE A 187 13.69 0.75 -17.28
C ILE A 187 14.54 1.79 -18.00
N GLU A 188 13.98 2.96 -18.33
CA GLU A 188 14.70 4.05 -19.00
C GLU A 188 15.93 4.53 -18.22
N ASN A 189 15.82 4.64 -16.89
CA ASN A 189 16.94 5.03 -16.03
C ASN A 189 18.05 3.98 -16.05
N LYS A 190 17.70 2.68 -15.94
CA LYS A 190 18.69 1.59 -16.00
C LYS A 190 19.41 1.51 -17.34
N GLU A 191 18.73 1.79 -18.44
CA GLU A 191 19.33 1.85 -19.77
C GLU A 191 20.32 3.03 -19.90
N LYS A 192 19.99 4.21 -19.36
CA LYS A 192 20.89 5.37 -19.33
C LYS A 192 22.15 5.07 -18.52
N ASP A 193 22.00 4.53 -17.31
CA ASP A 193 23.13 4.18 -16.43
C ASP A 193 24.07 3.17 -17.10
N LEU A 194 23.56 2.24 -17.90
CA LEU A 194 24.36 1.28 -18.66
C LEU A 194 25.15 1.95 -19.79
N LEU A 195 24.60 2.98 -20.44
CA LEU A 195 25.27 3.71 -21.51
C LEU A 195 26.37 4.68 -21.00
N GLU A 196 26.14 5.25 -19.81
CA GLU A 196 27.10 6.18 -19.18
C GLU A 196 28.32 5.47 -18.57
N ASN A 197 28.20 4.16 -18.29
CA ASN A 197 29.28 3.35 -17.72
C ASN A 197 30.05 2.51 -18.77
N GLN A 198 29.87 2.77 -20.08
CA GLN A 198 30.64 2.21 -21.20
C GLN A 198 31.62 3.23 -21.76
#